data_0676a6faf0c136db4b8389d5fb20d8d2
#
_entry.id   0676a6faf0c136db4b8389d5fb20d8d2
#
_cell.length_a   1.000
_cell.length_b   1.000
_cell.length_c   1.000
_cell.angle_alpha   90.00
_cell.angle_beta   90.00
_cell.angle_gamma   90.00
#
_symmetry.space_group_name_H-M   'P 1'
#
loop_
_entity.id
_entity.type
_entity.pdbx_description
1 polymer ?
#
loop_
_entity_poly.entity_id
_entity_poly.type
_entity_poly.pdbx_seq_one_letter_code
_entity_poly.pdbx_strand_id
1 'polypeptide(L)'
;MKWQNRKTGLLLALLLAVSMILSACSETDITESQSSVSGGSTENQSADAGTIAELQEQIAELQAENEALRNQLHQYTGGQAASETVQESAEQTTETEGEQETQTAEVPEDDKLNIVVLGDSIWDMDRGDTGIAAQVAAYMNANVYNCAIGGTRASLKEGESDVNYDTWDSTSLTGMCYVLCDLVSPEFLEGYPAGGVIRNVDPSTVDFYIVAYGLNDYFSGAPIAVKDGDTYDAHGYAGALRNGIALLRNASPNAQILLISPTYCQFYEDGYMVTDSNMKDYGNGTLTDYANACRNVSETENTLYIDAYTTMGINIYTAEEYLEDGVHLTEAGRALYAKAVASCLKYGKPGEVSGNSIYY
;
A
#
# COMPACT_ATOMS: atom_id res chain seq x y z
N MET A 1 30.14 10.07 -4.35
CA MET A 1 28.97 9.34 -4.78
C MET A 1 27.69 9.71 -4.01
N LYS A 2 27.69 9.86 -2.66
CA LYS A 2 26.49 10.21 -1.86
C LYS A 2 25.78 11.53 -2.20
N TRP A 3 26.45 12.51 -2.77
CA TRP A 3 25.85 13.83 -3.04
C TRP A 3 25.10 13.91 -4.38
N GLN A 4 25.40 13.02 -5.31
CA GLN A 4 24.74 12.96 -6.61
C GLN A 4 23.38 12.25 -6.51
N ASN A 5 23.27 11.26 -5.62
CA ASN A 5 22.00 10.52 -5.39
C ASN A 5 20.95 11.39 -4.67
N ARG A 6 21.35 12.33 -3.79
CA ARG A 6 20.40 13.26 -3.14
C ARG A 6 19.71 14.19 -4.14
N LYS A 7 20.43 14.63 -5.19
CA LYS A 7 19.81 15.50 -6.22
C LYS A 7 18.84 14.74 -7.12
N THR A 8 19.12 13.48 -7.42
CA THR A 8 18.19 12.63 -8.20
C THR A 8 16.94 12.26 -7.38
N GLY A 9 17.07 11.97 -6.09
CA GLY A 9 15.91 11.71 -5.21
C GLY A 9 15.01 12.94 -5.05
N LEU A 10 15.58 14.12 -4.89
CA LEU A 10 14.81 15.37 -4.78
C LEU A 10 14.11 15.74 -6.10
N LEU A 11 14.74 15.49 -7.24
CA LEU A 11 14.13 15.69 -8.57
C LEU A 11 12.97 14.70 -8.80
N LEU A 12 13.13 13.47 -8.33
CA LEU A 12 12.10 12.44 -8.47
C LEU A 12 10.89 12.71 -7.57
N ALA A 13 11.10 13.18 -6.34
CA ALA A 13 10.02 13.59 -5.43
C ALA A 13 9.25 14.81 -5.97
N LEU A 14 9.95 15.77 -6.61
CA LEU A 14 9.31 16.91 -7.28
C LEU A 14 8.48 16.47 -8.50
N LEU A 15 8.98 15.48 -9.25
CA LEU A 15 8.28 14.89 -10.41
C LEU A 15 7.00 14.14 -9.99
N LEU A 16 7.02 13.44 -8.85
CA LEU A 16 5.84 12.78 -8.29
C LEU A 16 4.78 13.79 -7.83
N ALA A 17 5.17 14.86 -7.15
CA ALA A 17 4.26 15.92 -6.74
C ALA A 17 3.57 16.58 -7.95
N VAL A 18 4.30 16.86 -9.02
CA VAL A 18 3.75 17.44 -10.26
C VAL A 18 2.87 16.43 -11.02
N SER A 19 3.23 15.14 -11.04
CA SER A 19 2.41 14.08 -11.65
C SER A 19 1.07 13.88 -10.93
N MET A 20 1.03 14.03 -9.60
CA MET A 20 -0.18 13.95 -8.79
C MET A 20 -1.15 15.10 -9.06
N ILE A 21 -0.63 16.33 -9.19
CA ILE A 21 -1.44 17.52 -9.52
C ILE A 21 -2.10 17.39 -10.89
N LEU A 22 -1.42 16.77 -11.85
CA LEU A 22 -1.93 16.60 -13.22
C LEU A 22 -3.01 15.50 -13.36
N SER A 23 -2.97 14.47 -12.51
CA SER A 23 -3.98 13.41 -12.50
C SER A 23 -5.32 13.89 -11.94
N ALA A 24 -5.28 14.82 -10.97
CA ALA A 24 -6.48 15.39 -10.35
C ALA A 24 -7.27 16.33 -11.29
N CYS A 25 -6.63 16.90 -12.31
CA CYS A 25 -7.27 17.83 -13.25
C CYS A 25 -7.96 17.18 -14.45
N SER A 26 -7.83 15.86 -14.65
CA SER A 26 -8.37 15.18 -15.84
C SER A 26 -9.78 14.61 -15.70
N GLU A 27 -10.40 14.68 -14.51
CA GLU A 27 -11.71 14.05 -14.22
C GLU A 27 -12.86 15.00 -13.86
N THR A 28 -12.81 16.27 -14.27
CA THR A 28 -14.00 17.11 -14.16
C THR A 28 -14.81 17.12 -15.46
N ASP A 29 -15.63 16.10 -15.65
CA ASP A 29 -16.76 16.14 -16.56
C ASP A 29 -17.85 17.05 -15.94
N ILE A 30 -17.99 18.25 -16.51
CA ILE A 30 -19.03 19.21 -16.14
C ILE A 30 -20.34 18.73 -16.77
N THR A 31 -21.20 18.07 -15.98
CA THR A 31 -22.62 17.93 -16.33
C THR A 31 -23.37 19.19 -15.92
N GLU A 32 -23.79 19.97 -16.91
CA GLU A 32 -24.73 21.08 -16.76
C GLU A 32 -26.04 20.61 -16.10
N SER A 33 -26.34 21.12 -14.94
CA SER A 33 -27.71 21.18 -14.44
C SER A 33 -28.17 22.65 -14.39
N GLN A 34 -29.03 23.02 -15.34
CA GLN A 34 -29.72 24.31 -15.36
C GLN A 34 -30.69 24.40 -14.19
N SER A 35 -30.50 25.39 -13.31
CA SER A 35 -31.58 25.98 -12.53
C SER A 35 -31.42 27.50 -12.48
N SER A 36 -32.45 28.16 -12.98
CA SER A 36 -32.60 29.57 -13.13
C SER A 36 -32.66 30.32 -11.77
N VAL A 37 -31.75 31.29 -11.56
CA VAL A 37 -32.02 32.47 -10.72
C VAL A 37 -31.38 33.67 -11.36
N SER A 38 -32.19 34.74 -11.54
CA SER A 38 -31.86 36.00 -12.17
C SER A 38 -31.02 36.94 -11.31
N GLY A 39 -30.05 37.59 -11.93
CA GLY A 39 -29.64 38.97 -11.62
C GLY A 39 -28.43 39.16 -10.71
N GLY A 40 -27.32 39.63 -11.27
CA GLY A 40 -26.28 40.34 -10.54
C GLY A 40 -24.86 40.11 -11.03
N SER A 41 -24.28 41.13 -11.65
CA SER A 41 -22.85 41.44 -11.86
C SER A 41 -22.02 40.58 -12.83
N THR A 42 -21.85 41.14 -14.01
CA THR A 42 -20.99 40.72 -15.14
C THR A 42 -19.48 41.04 -14.96
N GLU A 43 -19.01 41.47 -13.81
CA GLU A 43 -17.58 41.87 -13.64
C GLU A 43 -16.66 40.78 -13.06
N ASN A 44 -17.16 39.73 -12.39
CA ASN A 44 -16.33 38.70 -11.80
C ASN A 44 -15.98 37.54 -12.79
N GLN A 45 -16.75 37.36 -13.85
CA GLN A 45 -16.52 36.23 -14.78
C GLN A 45 -15.34 36.44 -15.75
N SER A 46 -14.92 37.67 -16.01
CA SER A 46 -13.79 37.93 -16.92
C SER A 46 -12.41 37.79 -16.24
N ALA A 47 -12.34 38.01 -14.94
CA ALA A 47 -11.11 37.82 -14.16
C ALA A 47 -10.78 36.31 -13.96
N ASP A 48 -11.82 35.52 -13.69
CA ASP A 48 -11.65 34.04 -13.53
C ASP A 48 -11.25 33.33 -14.83
N ALA A 49 -11.80 33.77 -15.97
CA ALA A 49 -11.46 33.17 -17.28
C ALA A 49 -10.02 33.45 -17.70
N GLY A 50 -9.44 34.60 -17.34
CA GLY A 50 -8.03 34.93 -17.56
C GLY A 50 -7.11 34.05 -16.73
N THR A 51 -7.43 33.89 -15.46
CA THR A 51 -6.67 33.04 -14.52
C THR A 51 -6.71 31.55 -14.92
N ILE A 52 -7.85 31.05 -15.38
CA ILE A 52 -8.01 29.69 -15.86
C ILE A 52 -7.16 29.45 -17.12
N ALA A 53 -7.15 30.39 -18.06
CA ALA A 53 -6.34 30.28 -19.28
C ALA A 53 -4.83 30.28 -18.97
N GLU A 54 -4.36 31.15 -18.04
CA GLU A 54 -2.97 31.14 -17.57
C GLU A 54 -2.58 29.83 -16.88
N LEU A 55 -3.45 29.28 -16.05
CA LEU A 55 -3.23 27.99 -15.40
C LEU A 55 -3.19 26.84 -16.40
N GLN A 56 -4.04 26.86 -17.41
CA GLN A 56 -4.03 25.86 -18.49
C GLN A 56 -2.73 25.90 -19.31
N GLU A 57 -2.22 27.09 -19.58
CA GLU A 57 -0.92 27.27 -20.26
C GLU A 57 0.24 26.75 -19.42
N GLN A 58 0.27 27.05 -18.10
CA GLN A 58 1.26 26.50 -17.16
C GLN A 58 1.18 24.97 -17.05
N ILE A 59 0.00 24.40 -17.05
CA ILE A 59 -0.20 22.95 -17.04
C ILE A 59 0.37 22.34 -18.32
N ALA A 60 0.13 22.93 -19.47
CA ALA A 60 0.66 22.44 -20.75
C ALA A 60 2.21 22.51 -20.81
N GLU A 61 2.82 23.59 -20.28
CA GLU A 61 4.28 23.70 -20.17
C GLU A 61 4.86 22.64 -19.24
N LEU A 62 4.29 22.44 -18.06
CA LEU A 62 4.73 21.42 -17.11
C LEU A 62 4.55 20.00 -17.65
N GLN A 63 3.52 19.73 -18.43
CA GLN A 63 3.32 18.44 -19.13
C GLN A 63 4.42 18.17 -20.13
N ALA A 64 4.78 19.19 -20.95
CA ALA A 64 5.86 19.07 -21.93
C ALA A 64 7.23 18.87 -21.28
N GLU A 65 7.51 19.55 -20.16
CA GLU A 65 8.74 19.37 -19.40
C GLU A 65 8.84 17.98 -18.77
N ASN A 66 7.72 17.46 -18.22
CA ASN A 66 7.65 16.10 -17.69
C ASN A 66 7.90 15.03 -18.78
N GLU A 67 7.35 15.22 -19.96
CA GLU A 67 7.58 14.30 -21.09
C GLU A 67 9.05 14.33 -21.53
N ALA A 68 9.67 15.52 -21.59
CA ALA A 68 11.08 15.67 -21.90
C ALA A 68 11.99 15.01 -20.86
N LEU A 69 11.67 15.14 -19.55
CA LEU A 69 12.40 14.51 -18.46
C LEU A 69 12.24 12.98 -18.46
N ARG A 70 11.05 12.45 -18.76
CA ARG A 70 10.81 11.00 -18.92
C ARG A 70 11.64 10.44 -20.08
N ASN A 71 11.70 11.15 -21.20
CA ASN A 71 12.48 10.74 -22.37
C ASN A 71 14.00 10.77 -22.06
N GLN A 72 14.48 11.75 -21.28
CA GLN A 72 15.86 11.77 -20.79
C GLN A 72 16.16 10.60 -19.86
N LEU A 73 15.25 10.30 -18.92
CA LEU A 73 15.38 9.16 -18.00
C LEU A 73 15.42 7.84 -18.79
N HIS A 74 14.57 7.69 -19.80
CA HIS A 74 14.55 6.49 -20.66
C HIS A 74 15.85 6.32 -21.45
N GLN A 75 16.51 7.41 -21.86
CA GLN A 75 17.83 7.36 -22.50
C GLN A 75 18.95 6.97 -21.51
N TYR A 76 18.83 7.35 -20.24
CA TYR A 76 19.80 6.95 -19.20
C TYR A 76 19.62 5.50 -18.73
N THR A 77 18.38 4.98 -18.70
CA THR A 77 18.07 3.61 -18.26
C THR A 77 18.09 2.60 -19.42
N GLY A 78 17.86 3.01 -20.66
CA GLY A 78 17.86 2.17 -21.85
C GLY A 78 19.24 1.77 -22.40
N GLY A 79 20.32 2.22 -21.80
CA GLY A 79 21.69 1.98 -22.27
C GLY A 79 22.35 0.68 -21.80
N GLN A 80 21.68 -0.17 -20.98
CA GLN A 80 22.29 -1.39 -20.43
C GLN A 80 21.54 -2.71 -20.73
N ALA A 81 20.59 -2.75 -21.64
CA ALA A 81 19.93 -4.00 -22.02
C ALA A 81 20.05 -4.28 -23.52
N ALA A 82 21.23 -4.70 -23.95
CA ALA A 82 21.40 -5.36 -25.25
C ALA A 82 22.59 -6.32 -25.21
N SER A 83 22.27 -7.58 -25.22
CA SER A 83 23.07 -8.75 -25.64
C SER A 83 23.08 -9.90 -24.63
N GLU A 84 22.17 -10.84 -24.87
CA GLU A 84 22.58 -12.26 -24.94
C GLU A 84 21.40 -13.09 -25.51
N THR A 85 21.61 -13.52 -26.74
CA THR A 85 20.84 -14.56 -27.44
C THR A 85 21.26 -15.93 -26.92
N VAL A 86 20.32 -16.72 -26.42
CA VAL A 86 20.54 -18.15 -26.15
C VAL A 86 19.76 -18.99 -27.14
N GLN A 87 20.50 -19.85 -27.85
CA GLN A 87 20.01 -20.84 -28.79
C GLN A 87 19.27 -21.99 -28.09
N GLU A 88 18.17 -22.34 -28.68
CA GLU A 88 17.38 -23.55 -28.44
C GLU A 88 18.11 -24.79 -28.99
N SER A 89 18.27 -25.85 -28.18
CA SER A 89 18.54 -27.19 -28.65
C SER A 89 17.66 -28.19 -27.91
N ALA A 90 16.78 -28.81 -28.69
CA ALA A 90 15.95 -29.93 -28.28
C ALA A 90 16.78 -31.23 -28.30
N GLU A 91 16.66 -32.06 -27.25
CA GLU A 91 16.93 -33.50 -27.36
C GLU A 91 15.98 -34.33 -26.49
N GLN A 92 15.34 -35.29 -27.13
CA GLN A 92 14.48 -36.33 -26.57
C GLN A 92 15.34 -37.40 -25.84
N THR A 93 14.86 -37.91 -24.71
CA THR A 93 15.01 -39.33 -24.40
C THR A 93 14.11 -39.86 -23.28
N THR A 94 13.29 -40.83 -23.65
CA THR A 94 12.89 -42.12 -23.03
C THR A 94 12.61 -42.22 -21.51
N GLU A 95 11.42 -42.71 -21.26
CA GLU A 95 10.86 -43.21 -20.00
C GLU A 95 11.68 -44.34 -19.38
N THR A 96 11.84 -44.29 -18.06
CA THR A 96 12.05 -45.48 -17.20
C THR A 96 11.38 -45.21 -15.85
N GLU A 97 10.38 -46.02 -15.52
CA GLU A 97 9.71 -46.03 -14.22
C GLU A 97 10.70 -46.41 -13.12
N GLY A 98 10.78 -45.66 -12.07
CA GLY A 98 11.43 -45.94 -10.82
C GLY A 98 10.83 -45.10 -9.72
N GLU A 99 10.24 -45.78 -8.73
CA GLU A 99 9.75 -45.16 -7.49
C GLU A 99 10.83 -44.28 -6.86
N GLN A 100 10.61 -42.99 -6.76
CA GLN A 100 11.50 -42.03 -6.12
C GLN A 100 10.73 -41.27 -5.06
N GLU A 101 11.14 -41.45 -3.81
CA GLU A 101 10.79 -40.59 -2.69
C GLU A 101 10.90 -39.12 -3.12
N THR A 102 9.82 -38.38 -3.01
CA THR A 102 9.76 -36.96 -3.33
C THR A 102 10.60 -36.20 -2.31
N GLN A 103 11.88 -36.09 -2.51
CA GLN A 103 12.64 -34.99 -1.92
C GLN A 103 12.18 -33.74 -2.60
N THR A 104 11.48 -32.87 -1.87
CA THR A 104 11.23 -31.49 -2.27
C THR A 104 12.61 -30.83 -2.46
N ALA A 105 13.02 -30.64 -3.70
CA ALA A 105 14.20 -29.84 -4.00
C ALA A 105 13.97 -28.42 -3.44
N GLU A 106 14.83 -28.00 -2.51
CA GLU A 106 14.84 -26.61 -2.06
C GLU A 106 15.13 -25.74 -3.29
N VAL A 107 14.24 -24.78 -3.56
CA VAL A 107 14.45 -23.75 -4.58
C VAL A 107 15.68 -22.96 -4.17
N PRO A 108 16.63 -22.68 -5.07
CA PRO A 108 17.75 -21.80 -4.78
C PRO A 108 17.28 -20.48 -4.18
N GLU A 109 18.04 -19.90 -3.25
CA GLU A 109 17.62 -18.70 -2.50
C GLU A 109 17.42 -17.49 -3.42
N ASP A 110 18.15 -17.43 -4.53
CA ASP A 110 18.03 -16.40 -5.57
C ASP A 110 16.73 -16.49 -6.39
N ASP A 111 16.00 -17.61 -6.34
CA ASP A 111 14.74 -17.83 -7.07
C ASP A 111 13.49 -17.67 -6.20
N LYS A 112 13.65 -17.32 -4.91
CA LYS A 112 12.52 -17.07 -4.01
C LYS A 112 11.93 -15.68 -4.22
N LEU A 113 10.61 -15.59 -4.13
CA LEU A 113 9.91 -14.31 -4.12
C LEU A 113 10.31 -13.50 -2.88
N ASN A 114 10.46 -12.19 -3.05
CA ASN A 114 10.71 -11.23 -1.99
C ASN A 114 9.43 -10.45 -1.69
N ILE A 115 8.88 -10.61 -0.51
CA ILE A 115 7.62 -10.00 -0.05
C ILE A 115 7.92 -9.06 1.11
N VAL A 116 7.59 -7.79 0.98
CA VAL A 116 7.73 -6.78 2.05
C VAL A 116 6.37 -6.48 2.64
N VAL A 117 6.26 -6.53 3.96
CA VAL A 117 5.03 -6.25 4.69
C VAL A 117 5.16 -4.93 5.43
N LEU A 118 4.25 -4.01 5.15
CA LEU A 118 4.04 -2.76 5.88
C LEU A 118 2.67 -2.85 6.57
N GLY A 119 2.63 -2.73 7.89
CA GLY A 119 1.41 -2.95 8.65
C GLY A 119 1.52 -2.57 10.11
N ASP A 120 0.50 -2.92 10.86
CA ASP A 120 0.34 -2.63 12.27
C ASP A 120 0.54 -3.87 13.18
N SER A 121 -0.09 -3.86 14.37
CA SER A 121 0.01 -4.95 15.35
C SER A 121 -0.52 -6.29 14.85
N ILE A 122 -1.41 -6.32 13.88
CA ILE A 122 -1.92 -7.59 13.30
C ILE A 122 -0.77 -8.44 12.74
N TRP A 123 0.23 -7.80 12.15
CA TRP A 123 1.43 -8.46 11.62
C TRP A 123 2.62 -8.47 12.59
N ASP A 124 2.66 -7.53 13.55
CA ASP A 124 3.80 -7.34 14.45
C ASP A 124 3.75 -8.20 15.70
N MET A 125 2.56 -8.51 16.24
CA MET A 125 2.40 -9.17 17.54
C MET A 125 3.03 -10.55 17.61
N ASP A 126 2.98 -11.34 16.55
CA ASP A 126 3.64 -12.64 16.49
C ASP A 126 4.63 -12.66 15.31
N ARG A 127 5.92 -12.68 15.66
CA ARG A 127 7.04 -12.79 14.71
C ARG A 127 7.68 -14.18 14.74
N GLY A 128 7.10 -15.13 15.49
CA GLY A 128 7.51 -16.52 15.54
C GLY A 128 6.90 -17.36 14.42
N ASP A 129 7.04 -18.67 14.52
CA ASP A 129 6.62 -19.65 13.50
C ASP A 129 5.11 -19.66 13.26
N THR A 130 4.31 -19.26 14.26
CA THR A 130 2.85 -19.12 14.17
C THR A 130 2.39 -17.74 13.70
N GLY A 131 3.32 -16.82 13.50
CA GLY A 131 3.05 -15.48 12.98
C GLY A 131 2.65 -15.51 11.50
N ILE A 132 1.87 -14.50 11.09
CA ILE A 132 1.36 -14.41 9.71
C ILE A 132 2.50 -14.43 8.70
N ALA A 133 3.58 -13.67 8.97
CA ALA A 133 4.72 -13.56 8.06
C ALA A 133 5.42 -14.92 7.83
N ALA A 134 5.67 -15.69 8.88
CA ALA A 134 6.27 -17.00 8.79
C ALA A 134 5.40 -18.00 8.02
N GLN A 135 4.08 -17.98 8.27
CA GLN A 135 3.14 -18.83 7.56
C GLN A 135 3.01 -18.45 6.07
N VAL A 136 2.99 -17.15 5.73
CA VAL A 136 3.01 -16.68 4.33
C VAL A 136 4.31 -17.12 3.65
N ALA A 137 5.46 -16.98 4.33
CA ALA A 137 6.75 -17.45 3.82
C ALA A 137 6.72 -18.96 3.48
N ALA A 138 6.14 -19.77 4.36
CA ALA A 138 5.99 -21.21 4.14
C ALA A 138 5.03 -21.52 2.97
N TYR A 139 3.87 -20.89 2.91
CA TYR A 139 2.87 -21.13 1.84
C TYR A 139 3.34 -20.67 0.46
N MET A 140 4.16 -19.62 0.40
CA MET A 140 4.66 -19.03 -0.83
C MET A 140 6.06 -19.56 -1.22
N ASN A 141 6.76 -20.25 -0.31
CA ASN A 141 8.20 -20.53 -0.43
C ASN A 141 8.98 -19.24 -0.75
N ALA A 142 8.79 -18.20 0.06
CA ALA A 142 9.25 -16.85 -0.20
C ALA A 142 10.09 -16.30 0.97
N ASN A 143 10.86 -15.27 0.71
CA ASN A 143 11.45 -14.40 1.73
C ASN A 143 10.41 -13.36 2.13
N VAL A 144 10.04 -13.29 3.41
CA VAL A 144 9.08 -12.29 3.90
C VAL A 144 9.77 -11.34 4.86
N TYR A 145 9.86 -10.08 4.47
CA TYR A 145 10.41 -8.97 5.25
C TYR A 145 9.27 -8.30 6.03
N ASN A 146 9.04 -8.75 7.25
CA ASN A 146 7.99 -8.16 8.10
C ASN A 146 8.46 -6.83 8.71
N CYS A 147 8.10 -5.73 8.06
CA CYS A 147 8.37 -4.35 8.49
C CYS A 147 7.19 -3.72 9.24
N ALA A 148 6.22 -4.51 9.73
CA ALA A 148 5.10 -4.02 10.51
C ALA A 148 5.55 -3.50 11.90
N ILE A 149 4.81 -2.52 12.43
CA ILE A 149 5.04 -1.92 13.75
C ILE A 149 3.69 -1.78 14.46
N GLY A 150 3.56 -2.39 15.63
CA GLY A 150 2.34 -2.32 16.44
C GLY A 150 1.93 -0.89 16.80
N GLY A 151 0.63 -0.59 16.73
CA GLY A 151 0.07 0.72 17.07
C GLY A 151 0.24 1.81 16.00
N THR A 152 0.82 1.48 14.84
CA THR A 152 1.03 2.47 13.77
C THR A 152 -0.17 2.61 12.86
N ARG A 153 -0.31 3.80 12.25
CA ARG A 153 -1.35 4.16 11.29
C ARG A 153 -0.79 4.24 9.87
N ALA A 154 -1.67 4.15 8.88
CA ALA A 154 -1.32 4.59 7.53
C ALA A 154 -1.14 6.11 7.50
N SER A 155 -2.11 6.84 8.07
CA SER A 155 -2.14 8.31 8.04
C SER A 155 -1.11 8.95 8.97
N LEU A 156 -0.64 10.13 8.59
CA LEU A 156 0.09 11.06 9.44
C LEU A 156 -0.82 11.61 10.54
N LYS A 157 -0.22 11.99 11.67
CA LYS A 157 -0.94 12.71 12.74
C LYS A 157 -1.08 14.17 12.36
N GLU A 158 -2.09 14.82 12.94
CA GLU A 158 -2.24 16.27 12.81
C GLU A 158 -0.95 16.98 13.27
N GLY A 159 -0.43 17.86 12.43
CA GLY A 159 0.80 18.62 12.67
C GLY A 159 2.11 17.89 12.29
N GLU A 160 2.09 16.61 11.94
CA GLU A 160 3.24 15.97 11.29
C GLU A 160 3.39 16.54 9.86
N SER A 161 4.62 16.76 9.40
CA SER A 161 4.90 17.26 8.05
C SER A 161 5.26 16.09 7.13
N ASP A 162 4.71 16.06 5.93
CA ASP A 162 5.00 15.07 4.89
C ASP A 162 6.26 15.38 4.07
N VAL A 163 6.92 16.52 4.31
CA VAL A 163 8.10 16.98 3.54
C VAL A 163 9.35 17.20 4.40
N ASN A 164 9.31 16.90 5.69
CA ASN A 164 10.44 17.14 6.59
C ASN A 164 11.37 15.93 6.68
N TYR A 165 12.02 15.57 5.59
CA TYR A 165 12.86 14.37 5.48
C TYR A 165 14.07 14.34 6.43
N ASP A 166 14.65 15.50 6.76
CA ASP A 166 15.89 15.58 7.57
C ASP A 166 15.65 15.26 9.06
N THR A 167 14.43 15.47 9.55
CA THR A 167 14.04 15.23 10.97
C THR A 167 12.83 14.31 11.09
N TRP A 168 12.69 13.38 10.14
CA TRP A 168 11.57 12.44 10.13
C TRP A 168 11.62 11.48 11.30
N ASP A 169 10.50 11.33 12.01
CA ASP A 169 10.35 10.45 13.18
C ASP A 169 9.03 9.65 13.19
N SER A 170 8.16 9.84 12.18
CA SER A 170 6.88 9.16 12.11
C SER A 170 7.02 7.74 11.57
N THR A 171 6.48 6.77 12.31
CA THR A 171 6.40 5.34 11.90
C THR A 171 5.17 5.01 11.06
N SER A 172 4.49 6.02 10.49
CA SER A 172 3.36 5.87 9.57
C SER A 172 3.77 5.13 8.28
N LEU A 173 2.77 4.70 7.49
CA LEU A 173 3.02 4.12 6.17
C LEU A 173 3.94 5.03 5.32
N THR A 174 3.71 6.35 5.34
CA THR A 174 4.53 7.33 4.61
C THR A 174 6.00 7.24 5.03
N GLY A 175 6.29 7.18 6.35
CA GLY A 175 7.66 7.06 6.86
C GLY A 175 8.35 5.78 6.42
N MET A 176 7.65 4.65 6.46
CA MET A 176 8.17 3.37 5.99
C MET A 176 8.47 3.40 4.49
N CYS A 177 7.59 4.00 3.69
CA CYS A 177 7.81 4.18 2.26
C CYS A 177 9.00 5.12 1.95
N TYR A 178 9.20 6.17 2.76
CA TYR A 178 10.34 7.07 2.59
C TYR A 178 11.68 6.37 2.82
N VAL A 179 11.75 5.43 3.78
CA VAL A 179 12.94 4.59 3.96
C VAL A 179 13.20 3.73 2.72
N LEU A 180 12.18 3.08 2.18
CA LEU A 180 12.29 2.25 0.97
C LEU A 180 12.65 3.05 -0.29
N CYS A 181 12.31 4.34 -0.33
CA CYS A 181 12.69 5.27 -1.39
C CYS A 181 14.08 5.94 -1.17
N ASP A 182 14.80 5.61 -0.10
CA ASP A 182 16.08 6.25 0.30
C ASP A 182 15.93 7.79 0.51
N LEU A 183 14.73 8.23 0.90
CA LEU A 183 14.44 9.64 1.21
C LEU A 183 14.73 9.98 2.68
N VAL A 184 14.57 9.01 3.58
CA VAL A 184 14.72 9.16 5.03
C VAL A 184 15.60 8.04 5.57
N SER A 185 16.51 8.38 6.49
CA SER A 185 17.32 7.37 7.21
C SER A 185 16.44 6.51 8.11
N PRO A 186 16.65 5.18 8.18
CA PRO A 186 15.89 4.29 9.05
C PRO A 186 16.25 4.43 10.55
N GLU A 187 16.99 5.46 10.97
CA GLU A 187 17.44 5.65 12.35
C GLU A 187 16.26 5.87 13.32
N PHE A 188 15.17 6.51 12.88
CA PHE A 188 13.96 6.68 13.69
C PHE A 188 13.26 5.36 14.01
N LEU A 189 13.63 4.27 13.35
CA LEU A 189 13.13 2.91 13.59
C LEU A 189 14.00 2.13 14.60
N GLU A 190 15.00 2.78 15.24
CA GLU A 190 15.78 2.13 16.30
C GLU A 190 14.86 1.73 17.46
N GLY A 191 15.03 0.49 17.93
CA GLY A 191 14.18 -0.09 18.98
C GLY A 191 12.95 -0.84 18.45
N TYR A 192 12.60 -0.71 17.18
CA TYR A 192 11.56 -1.53 16.54
C TYR A 192 12.19 -2.70 15.78
N PRO A 193 11.65 -3.94 15.87
CA PRO A 193 12.12 -5.07 15.07
C PRO A 193 12.11 -4.76 13.55
N ALA A 194 11.12 -4.01 13.10
CA ALA A 194 10.98 -3.52 11.72
C ALA A 194 12.22 -2.76 11.22
N GLY A 195 12.88 -1.97 12.09
CA GLY A 195 14.08 -1.21 11.75
C GLY A 195 15.26 -2.10 11.36
N GLY A 196 15.40 -3.25 12.00
CA GLY A 196 16.41 -4.25 11.63
C GLY A 196 16.08 -4.95 10.30
N VAL A 197 14.79 -5.19 10.04
CA VAL A 197 14.33 -5.87 8.83
C VAL A 197 14.44 -4.97 7.61
N ILE A 198 13.91 -3.74 7.67
CA ILE A 198 13.82 -2.84 6.51
C ILE A 198 15.20 -2.45 5.96
N ARG A 199 16.23 -2.41 6.80
CA ARG A 199 17.63 -2.15 6.38
C ARG A 199 18.19 -3.25 5.45
N ASN A 200 17.59 -4.44 5.46
CA ASN A 200 17.99 -5.57 4.62
C ASN A 200 17.13 -5.72 3.36
N VAL A 201 16.14 -4.86 3.17
CA VAL A 201 15.33 -4.84 1.96
C VAL A 201 16.10 -4.12 0.85
N ASP A 202 16.27 -4.79 -0.28
CA ASP A 202 16.64 -4.17 -1.55
C ASP A 202 15.37 -3.94 -2.37
N PRO A 203 14.88 -2.69 -2.50
CA PRO A 203 13.65 -2.42 -3.22
C PRO A 203 13.66 -2.88 -4.68
N SER A 204 14.84 -2.99 -5.30
CA SER A 204 14.96 -3.44 -6.69
C SER A 204 14.62 -4.91 -6.90
N THR A 205 14.62 -5.71 -5.83
CA THR A 205 14.36 -7.17 -5.84
C THR A 205 12.99 -7.55 -5.29
N VAL A 206 12.17 -6.57 -4.89
CA VAL A 206 10.85 -6.84 -4.29
C VAL A 206 9.85 -7.24 -5.36
N ASP A 207 9.17 -8.37 -5.15
CA ASP A 207 8.09 -8.87 -6.00
C ASP A 207 6.72 -8.39 -5.52
N PHE A 208 6.51 -8.32 -4.20
CA PHE A 208 5.24 -7.92 -3.61
C PHE A 208 5.42 -7.00 -2.40
N TYR A 209 4.61 -5.97 -2.33
CA TYR A 209 4.34 -5.21 -1.11
C TYR A 209 2.97 -5.57 -0.56
N ILE A 210 2.88 -5.85 0.73
CA ILE A 210 1.63 -6.01 1.47
C ILE A 210 1.47 -4.77 2.34
N VAL A 211 0.36 -4.05 2.16
CA VAL A 211 0.00 -2.86 2.93
C VAL A 211 -1.26 -3.17 3.72
N ALA A 212 -1.14 -3.30 5.05
CA ALA A 212 -2.19 -3.77 5.94
C ALA A 212 -2.32 -2.83 7.17
N TYR A 213 -3.02 -1.73 6.97
CA TYR A 213 -3.30 -0.70 7.97
C TYR A 213 -4.80 -0.38 8.03
N GLY A 214 -5.19 0.36 9.05
CA GLY A 214 -6.50 0.97 9.15
C GLY A 214 -7.15 0.82 10.53
N LEU A 215 -6.78 -0.18 11.33
CA LEU A 215 -7.28 -0.33 12.70
C LEU A 215 -6.89 0.87 13.57
N ASN A 216 -5.63 1.27 13.54
CA ASN A 216 -5.15 2.40 14.34
C ASN A 216 -5.59 3.76 13.79
N ASP A 217 -5.81 3.87 12.47
CA ASP A 217 -6.46 5.04 11.87
C ASP A 217 -7.89 5.18 12.42
N TYR A 218 -8.67 4.11 12.41
CA TYR A 218 -10.01 4.06 12.98
C TYR A 218 -10.01 4.35 14.49
N PHE A 219 -9.19 3.68 15.29
CA PHE A 219 -9.15 3.88 16.76
C PHE A 219 -8.76 5.30 17.15
N SER A 220 -7.92 5.96 16.37
CA SER A 220 -7.52 7.35 16.60
C SER A 220 -8.54 8.38 16.05
N GLY A 221 -9.58 7.93 15.34
CA GLY A 221 -10.50 8.81 14.64
C GLY A 221 -9.81 9.62 13.55
N ALA A 222 -8.80 9.06 12.86
CA ALA A 222 -8.15 9.73 11.75
C ALA A 222 -9.16 10.00 10.62
N PRO A 223 -9.12 11.15 9.93
CA PRO A 223 -10.00 11.39 8.80
C PRO A 223 -9.80 10.32 7.72
N ILE A 224 -10.89 9.80 7.14
CA ILE A 224 -10.80 8.91 5.99
C ILE A 224 -10.24 9.68 4.79
N ALA A 225 -10.71 10.93 4.59
CA ALA A 225 -10.18 11.86 3.62
C ALA A 225 -10.06 13.24 4.26
N VAL A 226 -9.03 13.99 3.92
CA VAL A 226 -8.87 15.37 4.40
C VAL A 226 -9.86 16.27 3.66
N LYS A 227 -10.64 17.05 4.42
CA LYS A 227 -11.58 17.99 3.83
C LYS A 227 -10.81 19.09 3.09
N ASP A 228 -11.19 19.33 1.84
CA ASP A 228 -10.53 20.32 0.96
C ASP A 228 -9.03 20.02 0.72
N GLY A 229 -8.56 18.79 1.05
CA GLY A 229 -7.20 18.30 0.82
C GLY A 229 -7.05 17.62 -0.54
N ASP A 230 -5.80 17.36 -0.90
CA ASP A 230 -5.46 16.54 -2.05
C ASP A 230 -5.92 15.08 -1.82
N THR A 231 -6.27 14.40 -2.89
CA THR A 231 -6.60 12.96 -2.90
C THR A 231 -5.47 12.10 -2.32
N TYR A 232 -4.23 12.57 -2.38
CA TYR A 232 -3.00 11.96 -1.86
C TYR A 232 -2.55 12.54 -0.51
N ASP A 233 -3.34 13.39 0.14
CA ASP A 233 -2.98 13.96 1.44
C ASP A 233 -2.84 12.86 2.50
N ALA A 234 -1.61 12.65 2.94
CA ALA A 234 -1.23 11.59 3.88
C ALA A 234 -1.81 11.76 5.29
N HIS A 235 -2.43 12.89 5.63
CA HIS A 235 -3.14 13.07 6.89
C HIS A 235 -4.54 12.42 6.90
N GLY A 236 -5.04 11.98 5.73
CA GLY A 236 -6.23 11.13 5.62
C GLY A 236 -5.85 9.68 5.31
N TYR A 237 -6.62 8.73 5.84
CA TYR A 237 -6.37 7.29 5.65
C TYR A 237 -6.27 6.89 4.16
N ALA A 238 -7.27 7.29 3.37
CA ALA A 238 -7.30 6.97 1.93
C ALA A 238 -6.16 7.66 1.17
N GLY A 239 -5.85 8.92 1.52
CA GLY A 239 -4.73 9.66 0.93
C GLY A 239 -3.39 9.05 1.28
N ALA A 240 -3.18 8.61 2.54
CA ALA A 240 -1.98 7.93 2.98
C ALA A 240 -1.74 6.61 2.23
N LEU A 241 -2.81 5.82 1.98
CA LEU A 241 -2.72 4.60 1.18
C LEU A 241 -2.30 4.92 -0.26
N ARG A 242 -2.92 5.92 -0.91
CA ARG A 242 -2.56 6.34 -2.28
C ARG A 242 -1.12 6.83 -2.37
N ASN A 243 -0.72 7.69 -1.43
CA ASN A 243 0.65 8.20 -1.35
C ASN A 243 1.65 7.04 -1.17
N GLY A 244 1.37 6.11 -0.24
CA GLY A 244 2.17 4.91 -0.03
C GLY A 244 2.31 4.07 -1.30
N ILE A 245 1.21 3.80 -2.02
CA ILE A 245 1.23 3.06 -3.29
C ILE A 245 2.12 3.76 -4.33
N ALA A 246 1.99 5.08 -4.48
CA ALA A 246 2.80 5.84 -5.43
C ALA A 246 4.30 5.77 -5.08
N LEU A 247 4.65 5.88 -3.80
CA LEU A 247 6.03 5.76 -3.32
C LEU A 247 6.59 4.35 -3.54
N LEU A 248 5.83 3.30 -3.23
CA LEU A 248 6.25 1.91 -3.42
C LEU A 248 6.45 1.57 -4.90
N ARG A 249 5.59 2.07 -5.79
CA ARG A 249 5.76 1.93 -7.25
C ARG A 249 7.00 2.65 -7.76
N ASN A 250 7.37 3.76 -7.12
CA ASN A 250 8.62 4.46 -7.43
C ASN A 250 9.85 3.69 -6.96
N ALA A 251 9.80 3.12 -5.74
CA ALA A 251 10.91 2.33 -5.20
C ALA A 251 11.11 1.01 -5.96
N SER A 252 10.01 0.37 -6.39
CA SER A 252 9.98 -0.97 -6.99
C SER A 252 8.96 -1.03 -8.14
N PRO A 253 9.31 -0.52 -9.34
CA PRO A 253 8.35 -0.38 -10.45
C PRO A 253 7.73 -1.69 -10.94
N ASN A 254 8.37 -2.83 -10.67
CA ASN A 254 7.91 -4.16 -11.09
C ASN A 254 7.13 -4.91 -10.00
N ALA A 255 7.16 -4.41 -8.76
CA ALA A 255 6.46 -5.05 -7.65
C ALA A 255 4.95 -4.91 -7.77
N GLN A 256 4.22 -5.94 -7.39
CA GLN A 256 2.79 -5.85 -7.19
C GLN A 256 2.48 -5.38 -5.76
N ILE A 257 1.38 -4.66 -5.58
CA ILE A 257 0.95 -4.17 -4.27
C ILE A 257 -0.36 -4.87 -3.90
N LEU A 258 -0.40 -5.44 -2.70
CA LEU A 258 -1.60 -5.98 -2.08
C LEU A 258 -2.05 -5.05 -0.96
N LEU A 259 -3.24 -4.45 -1.10
CA LEU A 259 -3.92 -3.79 0.01
C LEU A 259 -4.78 -4.79 0.77
N ILE A 260 -4.78 -4.69 2.09
CA ILE A 260 -5.65 -5.49 2.96
C ILE A 260 -6.43 -4.54 3.84
N SER A 261 -7.77 -4.62 3.81
CA SER A 261 -8.61 -3.82 4.70
C SER A 261 -8.38 -4.21 6.17
N PRO A 262 -8.69 -3.32 7.13
CA PRO A 262 -8.69 -3.71 8.54
C PRO A 262 -9.63 -4.89 8.80
N THR A 263 -9.34 -5.69 9.83
CA THR A 263 -10.16 -6.82 10.25
C THR A 263 -11.30 -6.37 11.18
N TYR A 264 -12.39 -7.15 11.24
CA TYR A 264 -13.45 -6.98 12.22
C TYR A 264 -12.89 -6.99 13.65
N CYS A 265 -13.45 -6.17 14.54
CA CYS A 265 -13.09 -6.18 15.95
C CYS A 265 -14.32 -5.94 16.88
N GLN A 266 -14.15 -6.33 18.15
CA GLN A 266 -15.17 -6.22 19.21
C GLN A 266 -14.60 -5.46 20.41
N PHE A 267 -15.48 -4.83 21.19
CA PHE A 267 -15.13 -4.06 22.36
C PHE A 267 -15.81 -4.65 23.59
N TYR A 268 -15.05 -4.79 24.66
CA TYR A 268 -15.48 -5.44 25.90
C TYR A 268 -15.39 -4.48 27.08
N GLU A 269 -16.36 -4.56 27.99
CA GLU A 269 -16.33 -3.95 29.31
C GLU A 269 -16.70 -5.01 30.33
N ASP A 270 -15.94 -5.11 31.42
CA ASP A 270 -16.14 -6.10 32.49
C ASP A 270 -16.29 -7.56 31.98
N GLY A 271 -15.63 -7.89 30.87
CA GLY A 271 -15.67 -9.22 30.23
C GLY A 271 -16.87 -9.48 29.33
N TYR A 272 -17.72 -8.49 29.11
CA TYR A 272 -18.89 -8.59 28.20
C TYR A 272 -18.67 -7.73 26.95
N MET A 273 -19.02 -8.26 25.80
CA MET A 273 -19.04 -7.49 24.57
C MET A 273 -20.12 -6.41 24.65
N VAL A 274 -19.72 -5.14 24.56
CA VAL A 274 -20.64 -4.00 24.64
C VAL A 274 -20.97 -3.41 23.27
N THR A 275 -20.08 -3.54 22.30
CA THR A 275 -20.27 -3.07 20.93
C THR A 275 -19.21 -3.71 20.02
N ASP A 276 -19.36 -3.50 18.73
CA ASP A 276 -18.38 -3.94 17.73
C ASP A 276 -18.03 -2.83 16.73
N SER A 277 -17.13 -3.14 15.83
CA SER A 277 -16.63 -2.23 14.80
C SER A 277 -17.65 -1.81 13.74
N ASN A 278 -18.81 -2.49 13.65
CA ASN A 278 -19.90 -2.06 12.79
C ASN A 278 -20.69 -0.88 13.38
N MET A 279 -20.65 -0.73 14.70
CA MET A 279 -21.48 0.24 15.44
C MET A 279 -20.66 1.36 16.06
N LYS A 280 -19.41 1.08 16.46
CA LYS A 280 -18.55 2.07 17.12
C LYS A 280 -17.99 3.05 16.09
N ASP A 281 -18.12 4.35 16.38
CA ASP A 281 -17.53 5.45 15.64
C ASP A 281 -16.61 6.25 16.57
N TYR A 282 -15.40 6.53 16.13
CA TYR A 282 -14.41 7.34 16.85
C TYR A 282 -14.30 8.77 16.29
N GLY A 283 -15.28 9.22 15.49
CA GLY A 283 -15.42 10.60 15.02
C GLY A 283 -15.32 10.80 13.51
N ASN A 284 -14.89 9.76 12.78
CA ASN A 284 -14.79 9.80 11.32
C ASN A 284 -15.37 8.55 10.63
N GLY A 285 -16.35 7.91 11.26
CA GLY A 285 -17.04 6.73 10.74
C GLY A 285 -16.71 5.45 11.50
N THR A 286 -17.39 4.39 11.11
CA THR A 286 -17.18 3.02 11.62
C THR A 286 -16.01 2.34 10.90
N LEU A 287 -15.56 1.20 11.40
CA LEU A 287 -14.50 0.45 10.71
C LEU A 287 -14.93 -0.04 9.32
N THR A 288 -16.24 -0.21 9.09
CA THR A 288 -16.80 -0.47 7.76
C THR A 288 -16.45 0.65 6.77
N ASP A 289 -16.46 1.91 7.22
CA ASP A 289 -16.16 3.05 6.35
C ASP A 289 -14.67 3.07 5.96
N TYR A 290 -13.76 2.72 6.88
CA TYR A 290 -12.33 2.55 6.59
C TYR A 290 -12.07 1.35 5.65
N ALA A 291 -12.76 0.22 5.85
CA ALA A 291 -12.65 -0.92 4.94
C ALA A 291 -13.12 -0.58 3.53
N ASN A 292 -14.23 0.15 3.40
CA ASN A 292 -14.73 0.63 2.11
C ASN A 292 -13.78 1.64 1.45
N ALA A 293 -13.14 2.51 2.23
CA ALA A 293 -12.13 3.44 1.73
C ALA A 293 -10.90 2.67 1.18
N CYS A 294 -10.43 1.65 1.91
CA CYS A 294 -9.34 0.78 1.44
C CYS A 294 -9.69 0.08 0.12
N ARG A 295 -10.92 -0.45 0.00
CA ARG A 295 -11.43 -1.05 -1.24
C ARG A 295 -11.41 -0.03 -2.38
N ASN A 296 -11.98 1.15 -2.18
CA ASN A 296 -12.01 2.21 -3.19
C ASN A 296 -10.60 2.59 -3.65
N VAL A 297 -9.64 2.71 -2.73
CA VAL A 297 -8.23 2.97 -3.08
C VAL A 297 -7.68 1.82 -3.92
N SER A 298 -7.92 0.56 -3.54
CA SER A 298 -7.44 -0.58 -4.31
C SER A 298 -8.00 -0.61 -5.74
N GLU A 299 -9.30 -0.34 -5.90
CA GLU A 299 -9.98 -0.30 -7.21
C GLU A 299 -9.42 0.84 -8.08
N THR A 300 -9.28 2.06 -7.52
CA THR A 300 -8.80 3.23 -8.25
C THR A 300 -7.31 3.15 -8.57
N GLU A 301 -6.50 2.58 -7.67
CA GLU A 301 -5.07 2.40 -7.85
C GLU A 301 -4.70 1.06 -8.52
N ASN A 302 -5.67 0.23 -8.86
CA ASN A 302 -5.48 -1.06 -9.53
C ASN A 302 -4.44 -1.95 -8.81
N THR A 303 -4.64 -2.19 -7.51
CA THR A 303 -3.84 -3.10 -6.70
C THR A 303 -4.53 -4.45 -6.49
N LEU A 304 -3.81 -5.44 -5.98
CA LEU A 304 -4.43 -6.62 -5.37
C LEU A 304 -5.18 -6.19 -4.11
N TYR A 305 -6.26 -6.90 -3.76
CA TYR A 305 -7.06 -6.54 -2.59
C TYR A 305 -7.63 -7.75 -1.86
N ILE A 306 -7.54 -7.71 -0.54
CA ILE A 306 -8.28 -8.59 0.36
C ILE A 306 -9.23 -7.74 1.21
N ASP A 307 -10.53 -8.04 1.12
CA ASP A 307 -11.53 -7.53 2.04
C ASP A 307 -11.50 -8.36 3.34
N ALA A 308 -10.56 -8.05 4.22
CA ALA A 308 -10.43 -8.76 5.48
C ALA A 308 -11.61 -8.50 6.42
N TYR A 309 -12.31 -7.38 6.24
CA TYR A 309 -13.46 -6.99 7.06
C TYR A 309 -14.68 -7.88 6.80
N THR A 310 -15.02 -8.12 5.54
CA THR A 310 -16.27 -8.82 5.20
C THR A 310 -16.09 -10.26 4.74
N THR A 311 -14.91 -10.60 4.17
CA THR A 311 -14.73 -11.90 3.50
C THR A 311 -13.84 -12.89 4.25
N MET A 312 -13.13 -12.44 5.29
CA MET A 312 -12.25 -13.33 6.06
C MET A 312 -13.01 -14.26 7.03
N GLY A 313 -14.31 -14.06 7.21
CA GLY A 313 -15.13 -14.89 8.09
C GLY A 313 -14.95 -14.56 9.58
N ILE A 314 -14.25 -13.50 9.94
CA ILE A 314 -14.14 -12.99 11.31
C ILE A 314 -15.30 -12.02 11.55
N ASN A 315 -16.22 -12.37 12.43
CA ASN A 315 -17.44 -11.62 12.69
C ASN A 315 -17.97 -11.92 14.10
N ILE A 316 -19.12 -11.38 14.46
CA ILE A 316 -19.72 -11.52 15.79
C ILE A 316 -19.89 -12.98 16.24
N TYR A 317 -20.03 -13.94 15.33
CA TYR A 317 -20.25 -15.34 15.64
C TYR A 317 -18.96 -16.17 15.73
N THR A 318 -17.86 -15.66 15.18
CA THR A 318 -16.59 -16.38 15.07
C THR A 318 -15.45 -15.67 15.82
N ALA A 319 -15.73 -14.51 16.39
CA ALA A 319 -14.74 -13.69 17.08
C ALA A 319 -13.99 -14.43 18.20
N GLU A 320 -14.70 -15.27 18.99
CA GLU A 320 -14.08 -16.05 20.08
C GLU A 320 -13.04 -17.06 19.57
N GLU A 321 -13.17 -17.54 18.32
CA GLU A 321 -12.20 -18.44 17.70
C GLU A 321 -11.00 -17.71 17.15
N TYR A 322 -11.23 -16.53 16.55
CA TYR A 322 -10.21 -15.84 15.74
C TYR A 322 -9.60 -14.61 16.38
N LEU A 323 -10.19 -14.06 17.45
CA LEU A 323 -9.70 -12.87 18.16
C LEU A 323 -9.39 -13.23 19.63
N GLU A 324 -8.18 -12.86 20.12
CA GLU A 324 -7.79 -13.16 21.50
C GLU A 324 -8.21 -12.08 22.52
N ASP A 325 -8.28 -10.81 22.08
CA ASP A 325 -8.66 -9.67 22.93
C ASP A 325 -9.78 -8.81 22.30
N GLY A 326 -10.44 -9.35 21.29
CA GLY A 326 -11.45 -8.65 20.49
C GLY A 326 -10.87 -7.88 19.31
N VAL A 327 -9.56 -7.76 19.17
CA VAL A 327 -8.86 -7.04 18.08
C VAL A 327 -7.80 -7.90 17.42
N HIS A 328 -6.88 -8.45 18.22
CA HIS A 328 -5.73 -9.19 17.73
C HIS A 328 -6.08 -10.66 17.45
N LEU A 329 -5.38 -11.22 16.47
CA LEU A 329 -5.70 -12.56 15.97
C LEU A 329 -5.14 -13.65 16.88
N THR A 330 -5.95 -14.66 17.19
CA THR A 330 -5.48 -15.95 17.74
C THR A 330 -4.57 -16.66 16.71
N GLU A 331 -3.92 -17.75 17.11
CA GLU A 331 -3.18 -18.60 16.19
C GLU A 331 -4.05 -19.08 15.00
N ALA A 332 -5.32 -19.47 15.28
CA ALA A 332 -6.28 -19.84 14.24
C ALA A 332 -6.62 -18.67 13.30
N GLY A 333 -6.79 -17.48 13.86
CA GLY A 333 -7.02 -16.25 13.10
C GLY A 333 -5.80 -15.89 12.22
N ARG A 334 -4.59 -16.01 12.74
CA ARG A 334 -3.36 -15.79 11.97
C ARG A 334 -3.20 -16.80 10.83
N ALA A 335 -3.53 -18.07 11.08
CA ALA A 335 -3.50 -19.11 10.04
C ALA A 335 -4.52 -18.86 8.92
N LEU A 336 -5.73 -18.42 9.29
CA LEU A 336 -6.77 -18.03 8.34
C LEU A 336 -6.29 -16.84 7.47
N TYR A 337 -5.75 -15.81 8.12
CA TYR A 337 -5.24 -14.60 7.46
C TYR A 337 -4.08 -14.93 6.50
N ALA A 338 -3.10 -15.72 6.93
CA ALA A 338 -1.96 -16.11 6.12
C ALA A 338 -2.36 -16.90 4.86
N LYS A 339 -3.37 -17.80 4.98
CA LYS A 339 -3.92 -18.53 3.83
C LYS A 339 -4.59 -17.58 2.82
N ALA A 340 -5.37 -16.61 3.31
CA ALA A 340 -6.01 -15.61 2.46
C ALA A 340 -4.97 -14.79 1.68
N VAL A 341 -3.91 -14.34 2.37
CA VAL A 341 -2.79 -13.61 1.77
C VAL A 341 -2.11 -14.46 0.69
N ALA A 342 -1.69 -15.68 1.03
CA ALA A 342 -1.00 -16.56 0.08
C ALA A 342 -1.88 -16.88 -1.15
N SER A 343 -3.20 -17.09 -0.94
CA SER A 343 -4.15 -17.29 -2.04
C SER A 343 -4.25 -16.06 -2.94
N CYS A 344 -4.35 -14.86 -2.36
CA CYS A 344 -4.44 -13.63 -3.13
C CYS A 344 -3.15 -13.36 -3.92
N LEU A 345 -1.98 -13.55 -3.32
CA LEU A 345 -0.70 -13.40 -4.01
C LEU A 345 -0.52 -14.36 -5.19
N LYS A 346 -1.08 -15.59 -5.09
CA LYS A 346 -0.99 -16.61 -6.16
C LYS A 346 -2.01 -16.41 -7.29
N TYR A 347 -3.23 -15.99 -6.96
CA TYR A 347 -4.38 -16.08 -7.86
C TYR A 347 -5.17 -14.77 -7.99
N GLY A 348 -4.88 -13.78 -7.15
CA GLY A 348 -5.55 -12.48 -7.19
C GLY A 348 -5.25 -11.73 -8.47
N LYS A 349 -6.16 -10.83 -8.84
CA LYS A 349 -5.98 -9.92 -9.97
C LYS A 349 -6.16 -8.49 -9.50
N PRO A 350 -5.31 -7.58 -9.97
CA PRO A 350 -5.47 -6.16 -9.64
C PRO A 350 -6.86 -5.64 -10.02
N GLY A 351 -7.45 -4.82 -9.15
CA GLY A 351 -8.79 -4.26 -9.30
C GLY A 351 -9.94 -5.24 -8.99
N GLU A 352 -9.66 -6.51 -8.66
CA GLU A 352 -10.67 -7.50 -8.23
C GLU A 352 -10.58 -7.75 -6.73
N VAL A 353 -11.74 -7.95 -6.06
CA VAL A 353 -11.78 -8.33 -4.64
C VAL A 353 -11.49 -9.82 -4.51
N SER A 354 -10.36 -10.14 -3.87
CA SER A 354 -10.00 -11.53 -3.55
C SER A 354 -10.65 -11.91 -2.23
N GLY A 355 -11.78 -12.59 -2.26
CA GLY A 355 -12.49 -12.95 -1.03
C GLY A 355 -13.31 -14.22 -1.12
N ASN A 356 -13.69 -14.66 -2.31
CA ASN A 356 -14.58 -15.81 -2.46
C ASN A 356 -13.86 -17.17 -2.58
N SER A 357 -12.53 -17.20 -2.57
CA SER A 357 -11.75 -18.43 -2.77
C SER A 357 -11.19 -19.05 -1.47
N ILE A 358 -11.52 -18.51 -0.31
CA ILE A 358 -11.05 -19.06 0.99
C ILE A 358 -11.80 -20.33 1.40
N TYR A 359 -12.90 -20.65 0.73
CA TYR A 359 -13.76 -21.80 1.06
C TYR A 359 -13.56 -23.05 0.19
N TYR A 360 -12.40 -23.16 -0.49
CA TYR A 360 -12.12 -24.40 -1.24
C TYR A 360 -10.76 -24.99 -0.88
#